data_01020cb2eb8347e7f98686e0c8189128
#
_entry.id   01020cb2eb8347e7f98686e0c8189128
#
_cell.length_a   1.000
_cell.length_b   1.000
_cell.length_c   1.000
_cell.angle_alpha   90.00
_cell.angle_beta   90.00
_cell.angle_gamma   90.00
#
_symmetry.space_group_name_H-M   'P 1'
#
loop_
_entity.id
_entity.type
_entity.pdbx_description
1 polymer ?
#
loop_
_entity_poly.entity_id
_entity_poly.type
_entity_poly.pdbx_seq_one_letter_code
_entity_poly.pdbx_strand_id
1 'polypeptide(L)'
;TSIYYKDEEICLPNKGSDAEKFLETKDQVLIIDGPAGSGKSALVKRWAEKLNNDETVFLAFYSEDLDVKSQLSFLDQYGPLTLEDLLSVYEEADKKILYIDSAEKYFNLENRDVFKDILHMFKESGWKMIFTIREDYKETFIADLLQKEKIKTIHIDPTSFDILEKVSEKYKFKLPKNKRMMELLCIPLYLSMYLALEDLEDADRLSLNKEAFEEKIWSDIIRNNKSKKHHMPTHREEAFTKMTKFMLENECYAYPIQTSDNSDAFEALEQDGVIIQTNDAEKYYLSHDVFEELAVNHIFTKQYQREVEPEYFFKGFRPSWRCRKLFRNWFANFVSKKEHWDIIRALLFSESVDSTWQDEILLAIVSSDDLEGAYGTIAEEMDSSNYKLLRKIIVLINTSCRIADDEYKSLGQGNLWAFRFSKPSGYAWKTLFQYIFQYKTCINWDEELVITVVDLLESWTGRLENIQTDNTELAGKIGIFLYEKLISDRKLRYKIGYESI
;
A
#
# COMPACT_ATOMS: atom_id res chain seq x y z
N THR A 1 -15.51 7.96 7.15
CA THR A 1 -16.22 7.28 8.26
C THR A 1 -15.89 8.00 9.55
N SER A 2 -16.90 8.46 10.29
CA SER A 2 -16.71 8.96 11.66
C SER A 2 -16.38 7.78 12.57
N ILE A 3 -15.50 8.00 13.55
CA ILE A 3 -15.16 6.99 14.56
C ILE A 3 -16.11 7.18 15.74
N TYR A 4 -16.78 6.12 16.19
CA TYR A 4 -17.68 6.15 17.33
C TYR A 4 -17.23 5.19 18.44
N TYR A 5 -17.43 5.56 19.66
CA TYR A 5 -17.29 4.69 20.82
C TYR A 5 -18.37 5.03 21.86
N LYS A 6 -19.20 4.04 22.20
CA LYS A 6 -20.36 4.21 23.13
C LYS A 6 -21.22 5.42 22.77
N ASP A 7 -21.63 5.51 21.50
CA ASP A 7 -22.45 6.58 20.92
C ASP A 7 -21.81 7.98 20.90
N GLU A 8 -20.55 8.13 21.31
CA GLU A 8 -19.81 9.38 21.20
C GLU A 8 -18.90 9.38 19.96
N GLU A 9 -18.95 10.46 19.16
CA GLU A 9 -18.05 10.64 18.04
C GLU A 9 -16.65 11.02 18.52
N ILE A 10 -15.64 10.24 18.11
CA ILE A 10 -14.24 10.51 18.38
C ILE A 10 -13.68 11.46 17.33
N CYS A 11 -13.35 12.66 17.74
CA CYS A 11 -12.67 13.63 16.88
C CYS A 11 -11.15 13.51 17.02
N LEU A 12 -10.49 13.00 15.98
CA LEU A 12 -9.03 13.06 15.87
C LEU A 12 -8.59 14.45 15.40
N PRO A 13 -7.50 15.01 15.93
CA PRO A 13 -6.90 16.22 15.39
C PRO A 13 -6.48 16.00 13.93
N ASN A 14 -6.84 16.89 13.04
CA ASN A 14 -6.49 16.81 11.63
C ASN A 14 -5.94 18.13 11.09
N LYS A 15 -5.29 18.07 9.91
CA LYS A 15 -4.72 19.22 9.18
C LYS A 15 -5.77 20.04 8.41
N GLY A 16 -7.03 20.09 8.87
CA GLY A 16 -8.14 20.73 8.16
C GLY A 16 -7.94 22.21 7.81
N SER A 17 -7.15 22.95 8.61
CA SER A 17 -6.85 24.35 8.34
C SER A 17 -6.07 24.59 7.03
N ASP A 18 -5.28 23.64 6.57
CA ASP A 18 -4.46 23.79 5.38
C ASP A 18 -5.26 23.56 4.10
N ALA A 19 -6.31 22.76 4.19
CA ALA A 19 -7.25 22.57 3.10
C ALA A 19 -8.12 23.83 2.86
N GLU A 20 -8.59 24.47 3.93
CA GLU A 20 -9.35 25.74 3.83
C GLU A 20 -8.53 26.84 3.15
N LYS A 21 -7.23 26.93 3.48
CA LYS A 21 -6.31 27.87 2.83
C LYS A 21 -6.15 27.65 1.33
N PHE A 22 -6.33 26.42 0.83
CA PHE A 22 -6.24 26.14 -0.60
C PHE A 22 -7.29 26.89 -1.41
N LEU A 23 -8.51 27.08 -0.89
CA LEU A 23 -9.57 27.79 -1.58
C LEU A 23 -9.25 29.27 -1.84
N GLU A 24 -8.39 29.85 -1.00
CA GLU A 24 -7.96 31.25 -1.11
C GLU A 24 -6.73 31.41 -2.03
N THR A 25 -6.07 30.31 -2.41
CA THR A 25 -4.89 30.35 -3.30
C THR A 25 -5.30 30.41 -4.77
N LYS A 26 -4.32 30.73 -5.63
CA LYS A 26 -4.49 30.65 -7.09
C LYS A 26 -4.25 29.24 -7.64
N ASP A 27 -3.91 28.28 -6.79
CA ASP A 27 -3.69 26.90 -7.20
C ASP A 27 -5.03 26.27 -7.56
N GLN A 28 -5.05 25.51 -8.65
CA GLN A 28 -6.28 24.84 -9.13
C GLN A 28 -6.40 23.41 -8.67
N VAL A 29 -5.30 22.78 -8.22
CA VAL A 29 -5.26 21.37 -7.86
C VAL A 29 -4.74 21.20 -6.44
N LEU A 30 -5.49 20.43 -5.64
CA LEU A 30 -5.09 19.95 -4.34
C LEU A 30 -5.05 18.42 -4.35
N ILE A 31 -3.93 17.85 -3.95
CA ILE A 31 -3.79 16.40 -3.71
C ILE A 31 -3.71 16.17 -2.21
N ILE A 32 -4.56 15.30 -1.71
CA ILE A 32 -4.54 14.83 -0.32
C ILE A 32 -4.08 13.36 -0.34
N ASP A 33 -2.84 13.11 0.04
CA ASP A 33 -2.25 11.80 0.04
C ASP A 33 -2.03 11.23 1.44
N GLY A 34 -1.77 9.94 1.54
CA GLY A 34 -1.48 9.23 2.78
C GLY A 34 -1.90 7.75 2.72
N PRO A 35 -1.59 6.97 3.78
CA PRO A 35 -1.91 5.56 3.85
C PRO A 35 -3.40 5.26 3.68
N ALA A 36 -3.72 4.00 3.33
CA ALA A 36 -5.10 3.51 3.33
C ALA A 36 -5.70 3.64 4.75
N GLY A 37 -6.96 4.09 4.83
CA GLY A 37 -7.64 4.26 6.11
C GLY A 37 -7.19 5.45 6.97
N SER A 38 -6.30 6.32 6.49
CA SER A 38 -5.81 7.50 7.23
C SER A 38 -6.84 8.62 7.41
N GLY A 39 -8.01 8.51 6.78
CA GLY A 39 -9.11 9.48 6.92
C GLY A 39 -9.11 10.60 5.89
N LYS A 40 -8.46 10.46 4.73
CA LYS A 40 -8.44 11.43 3.63
C LYS A 40 -9.84 11.87 3.20
N SER A 41 -10.69 10.91 2.84
CA SER A 41 -12.08 11.17 2.41
C SER A 41 -12.93 11.75 3.54
N ALA A 42 -12.70 11.33 4.80
CA ALA A 42 -13.37 11.90 5.98
C ALA A 42 -12.98 13.38 6.20
N LEU A 43 -11.73 13.74 5.94
CA LEU A 43 -11.28 15.14 6.00
C LEU A 43 -12.03 15.99 4.97
N VAL A 44 -12.08 15.54 3.71
CA VAL A 44 -12.77 16.27 2.64
C VAL A 44 -14.27 16.38 2.91
N LYS A 45 -14.91 15.31 3.39
CA LYS A 45 -16.33 15.32 3.77
C LYS A 45 -16.64 16.39 4.84
N ARG A 46 -15.88 16.41 5.95
CA ARG A 46 -16.05 17.43 7.01
C ARG A 46 -15.83 18.84 6.47
N TRP A 47 -14.94 18.96 5.51
CA TRP A 47 -14.66 20.24 4.88
C TRP A 47 -15.80 20.66 3.96
N ALA A 48 -16.33 19.75 3.14
CA ALA A 48 -17.52 20.00 2.33
C ALA A 48 -18.73 20.41 3.19
N GLU A 49 -18.95 19.75 4.33
CA GLU A 49 -20.03 20.09 5.27
C GLU A 49 -19.90 21.53 5.84
N LYS A 50 -18.65 21.99 6.10
CA LYS A 50 -18.41 23.36 6.58
C LYS A 50 -18.55 24.41 5.47
N LEU A 51 -18.27 24.04 4.23
CA LEU A 51 -18.32 24.91 3.07
C LEU A 51 -19.70 24.93 2.40
N ASN A 52 -20.63 24.07 2.87
CA ASN A 52 -21.97 23.98 2.31
C ASN A 52 -22.77 25.24 2.62
N ASN A 53 -22.60 26.25 1.77
CA ASN A 53 -23.33 27.52 1.78
C ASN A 53 -23.73 27.87 0.34
N ASP A 54 -24.62 28.85 0.16
CA ASP A 54 -25.17 29.23 -1.14
C ASP A 54 -24.11 29.77 -2.14
N GLU A 55 -22.86 30.02 -1.67
CA GLU A 55 -21.78 30.61 -2.48
C GLU A 55 -20.79 29.54 -3.01
N THR A 56 -20.88 28.28 -2.52
CA THR A 56 -19.91 27.25 -2.86
C THR A 56 -20.60 26.04 -3.47
N VAL A 57 -20.23 25.69 -4.68
CA VAL A 57 -20.65 24.44 -5.33
C VAL A 57 -19.59 23.37 -5.10
N PHE A 58 -20.01 22.24 -4.54
CA PHE A 58 -19.14 21.12 -4.24
C PHE A 58 -19.69 19.84 -4.89
N LEU A 59 -19.02 19.35 -5.94
CA LEU A 59 -19.35 18.09 -6.60
C LEU A 59 -18.33 17.03 -6.21
N ALA A 60 -18.82 15.85 -5.84
CA ALA A 60 -18.00 14.73 -5.39
C ALA A 60 -18.31 13.47 -6.20
N PHE A 61 -17.26 12.83 -6.72
CA PHE A 61 -17.35 11.60 -7.48
C PHE A 61 -16.26 10.63 -7.02
N TYR A 62 -16.50 9.35 -7.16
CA TYR A 62 -15.44 8.36 -7.17
C TYR A 62 -14.75 8.35 -8.54
N SER A 63 -13.50 7.92 -8.60
CA SER A 63 -12.82 7.80 -9.89
C SER A 63 -13.57 6.92 -10.88
N GLU A 64 -14.22 5.87 -10.39
CA GLU A 64 -15.00 4.92 -11.19
C GLU A 64 -16.26 5.55 -11.79
N ASP A 65 -16.83 6.58 -11.17
CA ASP A 65 -18.01 7.29 -11.71
C ASP A 65 -17.68 8.01 -13.02
N LEU A 66 -16.37 8.27 -13.27
CA LEU A 66 -15.89 8.90 -14.49
C LEU A 66 -15.43 7.87 -15.53
N ASP A 67 -15.53 6.56 -15.28
CA ASP A 67 -15.21 5.51 -16.26
C ASP A 67 -16.39 5.26 -17.22
N VAL A 68 -16.67 6.25 -18.02
CA VAL A 68 -17.79 6.27 -18.98
C VAL A 68 -17.30 6.21 -20.42
N LYS A 69 -18.14 5.73 -21.33
CA LYS A 69 -17.79 5.58 -22.75
C LYS A 69 -17.57 6.91 -23.47
N SER A 70 -18.19 7.97 -23.00
CA SER A 70 -18.06 9.31 -23.56
C SER A 70 -18.40 10.37 -22.51
N GLN A 71 -17.94 11.60 -22.71
CA GLN A 71 -18.31 12.74 -21.86
C GLN A 71 -19.83 12.98 -21.83
N LEU A 72 -20.52 12.66 -22.91
CA LEU A 72 -21.98 12.84 -23.00
C LEU A 72 -22.74 11.89 -22.09
N SER A 73 -22.16 10.70 -21.82
CA SER A 73 -22.79 9.69 -20.93
C SER A 73 -22.38 9.83 -19.46
N PHE A 74 -21.57 10.81 -19.12
CA PHE A 74 -21.08 10.98 -17.74
C PHE A 74 -22.21 11.24 -16.73
N LEU A 75 -23.24 11.97 -17.12
CA LEU A 75 -24.36 12.33 -16.25
C LEU A 75 -25.66 11.56 -16.55
N ASP A 76 -25.63 10.58 -17.45
CA ASP A 76 -26.83 9.82 -17.84
C ASP A 76 -27.59 9.19 -16.64
N GLN A 77 -26.86 8.80 -15.60
CA GLN A 77 -27.44 8.28 -14.37
C GLN A 77 -28.27 9.32 -13.57
N TYR A 78 -28.05 10.60 -13.80
CA TYR A 78 -28.75 11.69 -13.13
C TYR A 78 -29.87 12.31 -14.00
N GLY A 79 -30.09 11.81 -15.21
CA GLY A 79 -31.06 12.27 -16.17
C GLY A 79 -30.46 12.77 -17.48
N PRO A 80 -31.24 13.33 -18.40
CA PRO A 80 -30.76 13.81 -19.69
C PRO A 80 -30.01 15.15 -19.54
N LEU A 81 -28.92 15.14 -18.78
CA LEU A 81 -28.08 16.28 -18.49
C LEU A 81 -26.70 16.06 -19.07
N THR A 82 -26.20 17.00 -19.86
CA THR A 82 -24.81 16.95 -20.35
C THR A 82 -23.85 17.62 -19.36
N LEU A 83 -22.56 17.32 -19.47
CA LEU A 83 -21.52 17.99 -18.67
C LEU A 83 -21.49 19.49 -18.98
N GLU A 84 -21.73 19.89 -20.23
CA GLU A 84 -21.81 21.31 -20.64
C GLU A 84 -22.98 22.04 -19.97
N ASP A 85 -24.16 21.39 -19.89
CA ASP A 85 -25.32 21.93 -19.16
C ASP A 85 -24.98 22.14 -17.67
N LEU A 86 -24.36 21.13 -17.03
CA LEU A 86 -23.95 21.23 -15.63
C LEU A 86 -22.99 22.38 -15.39
N LEU A 87 -21.96 22.51 -16.23
CA LEU A 87 -20.95 23.57 -16.12
C LEU A 87 -21.57 24.94 -16.32
N SER A 88 -22.54 25.09 -17.25
CA SER A 88 -23.24 26.33 -17.52
C SER A 88 -24.14 26.76 -16.36
N VAL A 89 -24.82 25.83 -15.70
CA VAL A 89 -25.66 26.12 -14.52
C VAL A 89 -24.86 26.77 -13.40
N TYR A 90 -23.60 26.37 -13.24
CA TYR A 90 -22.73 26.87 -12.18
C TYR A 90 -21.70 27.91 -12.67
N GLU A 91 -21.90 28.51 -13.85
CA GLU A 91 -20.94 29.47 -14.40
C GLU A 91 -20.72 30.65 -13.45
N GLU A 92 -21.78 31.21 -12.89
CA GLU A 92 -21.79 32.37 -12.00
C GLU A 92 -21.43 32.08 -10.53
N ALA A 93 -21.18 30.82 -10.19
CA ALA A 93 -20.85 30.44 -8.80
C ALA A 93 -19.43 30.94 -8.44
N ASP A 94 -19.31 31.62 -7.29
CA ASP A 94 -18.04 32.20 -6.82
C ASP A 94 -16.97 31.12 -6.53
N LYS A 95 -17.36 30.02 -5.95
CA LYS A 95 -16.46 28.90 -5.60
C LYS A 95 -17.01 27.59 -6.16
N LYS A 96 -16.21 26.95 -6.99
CA LYS A 96 -16.56 25.68 -7.65
C LYS A 96 -15.50 24.65 -7.33
N ILE A 97 -15.89 23.54 -6.73
CA ILE A 97 -15.00 22.47 -6.28
C ILE A 97 -15.46 21.15 -6.87
N LEU A 98 -14.56 20.49 -7.60
CA LEU A 98 -14.67 19.12 -8.02
C LEU A 98 -13.81 18.24 -7.10
N TYR A 99 -14.41 17.30 -6.43
CA TYR A 99 -13.71 16.33 -5.61
C TYR A 99 -13.75 14.92 -6.24
N ILE A 100 -12.58 14.32 -6.43
CA ILE A 100 -12.45 12.95 -6.89
C ILE A 100 -11.83 12.10 -5.77
N ASP A 101 -12.62 11.14 -5.28
CA ASP A 101 -12.15 10.19 -4.26
C ASP A 101 -11.44 9.00 -4.89
N SER A 102 -10.41 8.49 -4.19
CA SER A 102 -9.65 7.30 -4.58
C SER A 102 -9.04 7.40 -5.99
N ALA A 103 -8.34 8.52 -6.25
CA ALA A 103 -7.79 8.84 -7.57
C ALA A 103 -6.78 7.81 -8.10
N GLU A 104 -6.20 6.95 -7.24
CA GLU A 104 -5.37 5.83 -7.67
C GLU A 104 -6.10 4.83 -8.55
N LYS A 105 -7.43 4.74 -8.46
CA LYS A 105 -8.24 3.83 -9.27
C LYS A 105 -8.28 4.23 -10.75
N TYR A 106 -7.93 5.49 -11.06
CA TYR A 106 -7.74 5.97 -12.43
C TYR A 106 -6.87 5.02 -13.26
N PHE A 107 -5.84 4.40 -12.69
CA PHE A 107 -4.93 3.50 -13.42
C PHE A 107 -5.59 2.22 -13.93
N ASN A 108 -6.80 1.90 -13.47
CA ASN A 108 -7.55 0.71 -13.86
C ASN A 108 -8.84 1.01 -14.62
N LEU A 109 -9.10 2.28 -14.93
CA LEU A 109 -10.24 2.67 -15.75
C LEU A 109 -10.05 2.19 -17.18
N GLU A 110 -11.14 1.79 -17.81
CA GLU A 110 -11.16 1.38 -19.21
C GLU A 110 -11.05 2.62 -20.13
N ASN A 111 -11.68 3.73 -19.74
CA ASN A 111 -11.84 4.93 -20.54
C ASN A 111 -11.03 6.13 -19.99
N ARG A 112 -9.72 5.94 -19.76
CA ARG A 112 -8.85 6.97 -19.15
C ARG A 112 -8.81 8.29 -19.92
N ASP A 113 -8.93 8.25 -21.24
CA ASP A 113 -8.92 9.46 -22.05
C ASP A 113 -10.19 10.29 -21.80
N VAL A 114 -11.36 9.65 -21.66
CA VAL A 114 -12.61 10.32 -21.29
C VAL A 114 -12.52 10.94 -19.91
N PHE A 115 -11.90 10.25 -18.96
CA PHE A 115 -11.62 10.78 -17.62
C PHE A 115 -10.78 12.06 -17.70
N LYS A 116 -9.71 12.09 -18.51
CA LYS A 116 -8.87 13.28 -18.74
C LYS A 116 -9.67 14.42 -19.34
N ASP A 117 -10.50 14.12 -20.33
CA ASP A 117 -11.32 15.12 -21.01
C ASP A 117 -12.34 15.75 -20.06
N ILE A 118 -13.00 14.98 -19.22
CA ILE A 118 -13.93 15.46 -18.19
C ILE A 118 -13.20 16.41 -17.23
N LEU A 119 -12.04 16.01 -16.71
CA LEU A 119 -11.23 16.89 -15.82
C LEU A 119 -10.82 18.18 -16.52
N HIS A 120 -10.46 18.11 -17.80
CA HIS A 120 -10.09 19.28 -18.60
C HIS A 120 -11.27 20.26 -18.72
N MET A 121 -12.48 19.79 -18.99
CA MET A 121 -13.68 20.62 -19.08
C MET A 121 -13.98 21.34 -17.76
N PHE A 122 -13.92 20.64 -16.62
CA PHE A 122 -14.06 21.26 -15.30
C PHE A 122 -13.01 22.35 -15.06
N LYS A 123 -11.76 22.06 -15.40
CA LYS A 123 -10.66 22.99 -15.24
C LYS A 123 -10.85 24.28 -16.07
N GLU A 124 -11.15 24.14 -17.36
CA GLU A 124 -11.39 25.29 -18.27
C GLU A 124 -12.57 26.12 -17.80
N SER A 125 -13.56 25.53 -17.14
CA SER A 125 -14.70 26.21 -16.52
C SER A 125 -14.39 26.80 -15.13
N GLY A 126 -13.12 26.82 -14.72
CA GLY A 126 -12.65 27.49 -13.51
C GLY A 126 -12.88 26.72 -12.20
N TRP A 127 -13.15 25.41 -12.26
CA TRP A 127 -13.29 24.58 -11.06
C TRP A 127 -11.94 24.31 -10.42
N LYS A 128 -11.91 24.33 -9.09
CA LYS A 128 -10.79 23.79 -8.32
C LYS A 128 -10.97 22.28 -8.15
N MET A 129 -9.91 21.53 -8.33
CA MET A 129 -9.94 20.08 -8.25
C MET A 129 -9.26 19.60 -6.98
N ILE A 130 -9.89 18.68 -6.28
CA ILE A 130 -9.36 18.02 -5.08
C ILE A 130 -9.33 16.52 -5.35
N PHE A 131 -8.18 15.90 -5.12
CA PHE A 131 -8.00 14.45 -5.25
C PHE A 131 -7.57 13.86 -3.92
N THR A 132 -8.22 12.79 -3.48
CA THR A 132 -7.63 11.91 -2.49
C THR A 132 -6.95 10.75 -3.19
N ILE A 133 -5.75 10.42 -2.75
CA ILE A 133 -4.94 9.38 -3.39
C ILE A 133 -4.08 8.65 -2.36
N ARG A 134 -3.75 7.39 -2.61
CA ARG A 134 -2.74 6.69 -1.83
C ARG A 134 -1.34 7.24 -2.16
N GLU A 135 -0.50 7.34 -1.14
CA GLU A 135 0.86 7.85 -1.26
C GLU A 135 1.65 7.16 -2.38
N ASP A 136 1.54 5.84 -2.49
CA ASP A 136 2.27 5.04 -3.48
C ASP A 136 1.94 5.38 -4.95
N TYR A 137 0.75 5.93 -5.21
CA TYR A 137 0.28 6.25 -6.57
C TYR A 137 0.40 7.72 -6.92
N LYS A 138 0.66 8.58 -5.92
CA LYS A 138 0.66 10.04 -6.08
C LYS A 138 1.55 10.51 -7.23
N GLU A 139 2.79 10.09 -7.21
CA GLU A 139 3.79 10.56 -8.17
C GLU A 139 3.44 10.13 -9.60
N THR A 140 2.96 8.89 -9.76
CA THR A 140 2.53 8.38 -11.07
C THR A 140 1.30 9.11 -11.58
N PHE A 141 0.34 9.40 -10.70
CA PHE A 141 -0.88 10.14 -11.03
C PHE A 141 -0.57 11.58 -11.48
N ILE A 142 0.31 12.27 -10.75
CA ILE A 142 0.77 13.61 -11.12
C ILE A 142 1.49 13.57 -12.47
N ALA A 143 2.36 12.57 -12.68
CA ALA A 143 3.13 12.44 -13.92
C ALA A 143 2.24 12.16 -15.14
N ASP A 144 1.12 11.46 -15.00
CA ASP A 144 0.23 11.15 -16.11
C ASP A 144 -0.81 12.24 -16.40
N LEU A 145 -1.40 12.84 -15.36
CA LEU A 145 -2.53 13.77 -15.51
C LEU A 145 -2.20 15.24 -15.29
N LEU A 146 -1.26 15.54 -14.41
CA LEU A 146 -1.15 16.89 -13.82
C LEU A 146 0.22 17.55 -14.05
N GLN A 147 0.98 17.11 -15.06
CA GLN A 147 2.37 17.56 -15.31
C GLN A 147 2.56 19.08 -15.43
N LYS A 148 1.53 19.80 -15.86
CA LYS A 148 1.60 21.24 -16.11
C LYS A 148 0.93 22.10 -15.03
N GLU A 149 0.37 21.43 -14.01
CA GLU A 149 -0.44 22.09 -13.00
C GLU A 149 0.40 22.58 -11.82
N LYS A 150 -0.04 23.68 -11.22
CA LYS A 150 0.43 24.08 -9.88
C LYS A 150 -0.36 23.28 -8.86
N ILE A 151 0.33 22.33 -8.24
CA ILE A 151 -0.27 21.37 -7.31
C ILE A 151 0.10 21.75 -5.88
N LYS A 152 -0.90 21.86 -5.02
CA LYS A 152 -0.72 21.85 -3.58
C LYS A 152 -0.92 20.42 -3.07
N THR A 153 -0.05 19.96 -2.19
CA THR A 153 -0.14 18.63 -1.59
C THR A 153 -0.32 18.72 -0.08
N ILE A 154 -1.21 17.91 0.47
CA ILE A 154 -1.38 17.71 1.91
C ILE A 154 -1.19 16.22 2.18
N HIS A 155 -0.19 15.89 3.00
CA HIS A 155 0.02 14.51 3.45
C HIS A 155 -0.69 14.27 4.77
N ILE A 156 -1.46 13.19 4.85
CA ILE A 156 -2.16 12.75 6.07
C ILE A 156 -1.38 11.62 6.70
N ASP A 157 -0.61 11.96 7.71
CA ASP A 157 0.11 11.00 8.53
C ASP A 157 -0.84 10.18 9.42
N PRO A 158 -0.47 8.95 9.82
CA PRO A 158 -1.12 8.27 10.93
C PRO A 158 -1.09 9.13 12.20
N THR A 159 -2.06 8.93 13.06
CA THR A 159 -2.12 9.61 14.37
C THR A 159 -0.91 9.22 15.22
N SER A 160 -0.33 10.16 15.97
CA SER A 160 0.78 9.83 16.88
C SER A 160 0.30 9.06 18.13
N PHE A 161 1.21 8.31 18.75
CA PHE A 161 0.91 7.60 20.01
C PHE A 161 0.40 8.53 21.10
N ASP A 162 1.00 9.71 21.27
CA ASP A 162 0.59 10.70 22.27
C ASP A 162 -0.85 11.18 22.06
N ILE A 163 -1.27 11.33 20.80
CA ILE A 163 -2.64 11.73 20.48
C ILE A 163 -3.59 10.55 20.76
N LEU A 164 -3.20 9.33 20.38
CA LEU A 164 -4.00 8.14 20.60
C LEU A 164 -4.21 7.88 22.10
N GLU A 165 -3.17 8.06 22.93
CA GLU A 165 -3.26 7.98 24.40
C GLU A 165 -4.22 9.01 24.97
N LYS A 166 -4.09 10.29 24.60
CA LYS A 166 -5.02 11.35 25.03
C LYS A 166 -6.46 11.07 24.65
N VAL A 167 -6.68 10.53 23.45
CA VAL A 167 -8.01 10.14 22.95
C VAL A 167 -8.54 8.98 23.78
N SER A 168 -7.72 7.96 24.08
CA SER A 168 -8.12 6.81 24.90
C SER A 168 -8.50 7.23 26.34
N GLU A 169 -7.77 8.16 26.94
CA GLU A 169 -8.08 8.72 28.26
C GLU A 169 -9.40 9.50 28.25
N LYS A 170 -9.57 10.36 27.24
CA LYS A 170 -10.79 11.18 27.10
C LYS A 170 -12.05 10.34 26.95
N TYR A 171 -12.01 9.33 26.08
CA TYR A 171 -13.18 8.48 25.77
C TYR A 171 -13.20 7.18 26.60
N LYS A 172 -12.23 6.98 27.50
CA LYS A 172 -12.16 5.88 28.48
C LYS A 172 -12.17 4.48 27.87
N PHE A 173 -11.42 4.26 26.80
CA PHE A 173 -11.16 2.92 26.28
C PHE A 173 -9.70 2.49 26.54
N LYS A 174 -9.45 1.17 26.55
CA LYS A 174 -8.11 0.62 26.80
C LYS A 174 -7.35 0.45 25.50
N LEU A 175 -6.06 0.77 25.51
CA LEU A 175 -5.13 0.53 24.41
C LEU A 175 -4.33 -0.74 24.65
N PRO A 176 -3.96 -1.48 23.58
CA PRO A 176 -3.10 -2.67 23.68
C PRO A 176 -1.68 -2.28 24.09
N LYS A 177 -0.98 -3.22 24.76
CA LYS A 177 0.43 -3.03 25.13
C LYS A 177 1.39 -3.36 23.99
N ASN A 178 0.92 -4.08 23.00
CA ASN A 178 1.73 -4.49 21.84
C ASN A 178 2.02 -3.29 20.95
N LYS A 179 3.31 -2.99 20.70
CA LYS A 179 3.75 -1.83 19.93
C LYS A 179 3.23 -1.87 18.48
N ARG A 180 3.31 -3.02 17.80
CA ARG A 180 2.81 -3.17 16.43
C ARG A 180 1.31 -2.94 16.34
N MET A 181 0.57 -3.40 17.36
CA MET A 181 -0.86 -3.13 17.43
C MET A 181 -1.15 -1.65 17.67
N MET A 182 -0.36 -0.97 18.52
CA MET A 182 -0.46 0.49 18.72
C MET A 182 -0.19 1.26 17.42
N GLU A 183 0.83 0.87 16.65
CA GLU A 183 1.14 1.45 15.34
C GLU A 183 -0.04 1.31 14.38
N LEU A 184 -0.70 0.15 14.37
CA LEU A 184 -1.88 -0.11 13.57
C LEU A 184 -3.06 0.80 13.96
N LEU A 185 -3.31 0.97 15.27
CA LEU A 185 -4.39 1.83 15.79
C LEU A 185 -4.14 3.33 15.56
N CYS A 186 -2.94 3.74 15.21
CA CYS A 186 -2.66 5.09 14.74
C CYS A 186 -3.34 5.39 13.40
N ILE A 187 -3.80 4.38 12.67
CA ILE A 187 -4.60 4.52 11.46
C ILE A 187 -6.09 4.57 11.84
N PRO A 188 -6.82 5.67 11.57
CA PRO A 188 -8.18 5.90 12.03
C PRO A 188 -9.18 4.78 11.73
N LEU A 189 -9.06 4.13 10.58
CA LEU A 189 -9.94 3.02 10.21
C LEU A 189 -9.77 1.81 11.14
N TYR A 190 -8.53 1.43 11.43
CA TYR A 190 -8.26 0.33 12.36
C TYR A 190 -8.69 0.67 13.80
N LEU A 191 -8.54 1.94 14.20
CA LEU A 191 -9.08 2.40 15.47
C LEU A 191 -10.61 2.26 15.51
N SER A 192 -11.31 2.64 14.44
CA SER A 192 -12.76 2.46 14.33
C SER A 192 -13.17 0.99 14.46
N MET A 193 -12.48 0.09 13.74
CA MET A 193 -12.73 -1.36 13.83
C MET A 193 -12.44 -1.90 15.23
N TYR A 194 -11.35 -1.46 15.87
CA TYR A 194 -11.00 -1.86 17.24
C TYR A 194 -12.08 -1.46 18.25
N LEU A 195 -12.62 -0.27 18.12
CA LEU A 195 -13.65 0.25 19.01
C LEU A 195 -15.01 -0.39 18.76
N ALA A 196 -15.28 -0.86 17.54
CA ALA A 196 -16.48 -1.61 17.19
C ALA A 196 -16.50 -3.05 17.75
N LEU A 197 -15.37 -3.57 18.25
CA LEU A 197 -15.31 -4.88 18.89
C LEU A 197 -15.88 -4.81 20.32
N GLU A 198 -17.20 -4.88 20.46
CA GLU A 198 -17.92 -4.70 21.73
C GLU A 198 -17.65 -5.81 22.76
N ASP A 199 -17.40 -7.06 22.30
CA ASP A 199 -17.27 -8.24 23.18
C ASP A 199 -15.87 -8.40 23.78
N LEU A 200 -14.93 -7.48 23.53
CA LEU A 200 -13.60 -7.55 24.13
C LEU A 200 -13.59 -6.92 25.52
N GLU A 201 -13.31 -7.73 26.52
CA GLU A 201 -13.03 -7.22 27.86
C GLU A 201 -11.72 -6.40 27.90
N ASP A 202 -11.56 -5.53 28.89
CA ASP A 202 -10.38 -4.67 29.03
C ASP A 202 -9.07 -5.49 29.11
N ALA A 203 -9.09 -6.69 29.72
CA ALA A 203 -7.93 -7.57 29.81
C ALA A 203 -7.51 -8.09 28.42
N ASP A 204 -8.48 -8.48 27.59
CA ASP A 204 -8.24 -8.97 26.23
C ASP A 204 -7.75 -7.86 25.32
N ARG A 205 -8.30 -6.66 25.47
CA ARG A 205 -7.84 -5.46 24.76
C ARG A 205 -6.37 -5.15 25.04
N LEU A 206 -5.93 -5.29 26.30
CA LEU A 206 -4.54 -5.02 26.69
C LEU A 206 -3.54 -6.03 26.12
N SER A 207 -3.96 -7.27 25.88
CA SER A 207 -3.11 -8.36 25.36
C SER A 207 -3.22 -8.58 23.86
N LEU A 208 -4.10 -7.82 23.17
CA LEU A 208 -4.37 -7.99 21.74
C LEU A 208 -3.14 -7.71 20.89
N ASN A 209 -2.79 -8.64 20.02
CA ASN A 209 -1.79 -8.45 18.97
C ASN A 209 -2.45 -8.28 17.59
N LYS A 210 -1.67 -7.96 16.56
CA LYS A 210 -2.18 -7.70 15.21
C LYS A 210 -2.93 -8.92 14.63
N GLU A 211 -2.37 -10.10 14.77
CA GLU A 211 -2.93 -11.34 14.21
C GLU A 211 -4.29 -11.68 14.85
N ALA A 212 -4.37 -11.64 16.18
CA ALA A 212 -5.63 -11.88 16.90
C ALA A 212 -6.68 -10.80 16.57
N PHE A 213 -6.24 -9.55 16.34
CA PHE A 213 -7.12 -8.46 15.93
C PHE A 213 -7.69 -8.69 14.52
N GLU A 214 -6.85 -9.04 13.55
CA GLU A 214 -7.28 -9.35 12.18
C GLU A 214 -8.24 -10.54 12.15
N GLU A 215 -7.96 -11.57 12.94
CA GLU A 215 -8.85 -12.73 13.11
C GLU A 215 -10.21 -12.32 13.70
N LYS A 216 -10.21 -11.41 14.67
CA LYS A 216 -11.42 -10.89 15.27
C LYS A 216 -12.24 -10.04 14.28
N ILE A 217 -11.59 -9.17 13.51
CA ILE A 217 -12.27 -8.42 12.43
C ILE A 217 -12.89 -9.41 11.43
N TRP A 218 -12.15 -10.45 11.04
CA TRP A 218 -12.67 -11.45 10.13
C TRP A 218 -13.92 -12.16 10.68
N SER A 219 -13.87 -12.57 11.95
CA SER A 219 -14.97 -13.29 12.60
C SER A 219 -16.20 -12.42 12.83
N ASP A 220 -16.00 -11.18 13.26
CA ASP A 220 -17.08 -10.33 13.75
C ASP A 220 -17.63 -9.38 12.67
N ILE A 221 -16.78 -8.94 11.73
CA ILE A 221 -17.17 -8.01 10.65
C ILE A 221 -17.42 -8.76 9.34
N ILE A 222 -16.44 -9.55 8.85
CA ILE A 222 -16.60 -10.21 7.55
C ILE A 222 -17.61 -11.35 7.64
N ARG A 223 -17.39 -12.30 8.55
CA ARG A 223 -18.29 -13.44 8.74
C ARG A 223 -19.59 -13.04 9.45
N ASN A 224 -19.51 -12.10 10.38
CA ASN A 224 -20.60 -11.74 11.30
C ASN A 224 -21.15 -12.99 12.03
N ASN A 225 -20.28 -13.64 12.83
CA ASN A 225 -20.63 -14.87 13.55
C ASN A 225 -21.81 -14.71 14.53
N LYS A 226 -22.21 -13.48 14.84
CA LYS A 226 -23.39 -13.15 15.64
C LYS A 226 -24.70 -13.26 14.85
N SER A 227 -24.62 -13.39 13.51
CA SER A 227 -25.81 -13.53 12.67
C SER A 227 -26.59 -14.78 13.04
N LYS A 228 -27.90 -14.61 13.26
CA LYS A 228 -28.85 -15.71 13.58
C LYS A 228 -29.26 -16.51 12.34
N LYS A 229 -28.96 -16.05 11.13
CA LYS A 229 -29.28 -16.76 9.89
C LYS A 229 -28.30 -17.94 9.72
N HIS A 230 -28.85 -19.15 9.63
CA HIS A 230 -28.07 -20.37 9.45
C HIS A 230 -27.19 -20.30 8.18
N HIS A 231 -25.90 -20.70 8.28
CA HIS A 231 -24.88 -20.64 7.23
C HIS A 231 -24.48 -19.24 6.73
N MET A 232 -25.11 -18.16 7.15
CA MET A 232 -24.76 -16.82 6.68
C MET A 232 -23.29 -16.44 6.89
N PRO A 233 -22.65 -16.74 8.05
CA PRO A 233 -21.22 -16.46 8.24
C PRO A 233 -20.32 -17.13 7.20
N THR A 234 -20.62 -18.37 6.80
CA THR A 234 -19.86 -19.10 5.77
C THR A 234 -20.11 -18.53 4.39
N HIS A 235 -21.37 -18.22 4.05
CA HIS A 235 -21.69 -17.63 2.76
C HIS A 235 -21.07 -16.24 2.57
N ARG A 236 -21.01 -15.43 3.62
CA ARG A 236 -20.33 -14.12 3.59
C ARG A 236 -18.84 -14.27 3.35
N GLU A 237 -18.16 -15.20 4.06
CA GLU A 237 -16.76 -15.50 3.86
C GLU A 237 -16.47 -15.96 2.43
N GLU A 238 -17.29 -16.87 1.88
CA GLU A 238 -17.18 -17.37 0.53
C GLU A 238 -17.38 -16.28 -0.53
N ALA A 239 -18.43 -15.46 -0.38
CA ALA A 239 -18.73 -14.35 -1.28
C ALA A 239 -17.58 -13.32 -1.28
N PHE A 240 -17.12 -12.92 -0.10
CA PHE A 240 -16.05 -11.95 0.07
C PHE A 240 -14.71 -12.45 -0.48
N THR A 241 -14.36 -13.71 -0.20
CA THR A 241 -13.16 -14.35 -0.73
C THR A 241 -13.19 -14.51 -2.24
N LYS A 242 -14.35 -14.91 -2.81
CA LYS A 242 -14.57 -15.04 -4.26
C LYS A 242 -14.39 -13.70 -4.95
N MET A 243 -15.03 -12.65 -4.44
CA MET A 243 -14.94 -11.29 -4.95
C MET A 243 -13.49 -10.78 -4.94
N THR A 244 -12.80 -10.89 -3.81
CA THR A 244 -11.41 -10.42 -3.69
C THR A 244 -10.46 -11.16 -4.62
N LYS A 245 -10.56 -12.49 -4.71
CA LYS A 245 -9.76 -13.28 -5.64
C LYS A 245 -9.98 -12.86 -7.09
N PHE A 246 -11.23 -12.70 -7.51
CA PHE A 246 -11.56 -12.24 -8.85
C PHE A 246 -10.93 -10.88 -9.16
N MET A 247 -11.01 -9.94 -8.23
CA MET A 247 -10.46 -8.59 -8.40
C MET A 247 -8.94 -8.61 -8.54
N LEU A 248 -8.24 -9.45 -7.76
CA LEU A 248 -6.78 -9.60 -7.84
C LEU A 248 -6.34 -10.35 -9.10
N GLU A 249 -7.08 -11.39 -9.50
CA GLU A 249 -6.78 -12.17 -10.70
C GLU A 249 -6.95 -11.37 -11.99
N ASN A 250 -7.98 -10.51 -12.04
CA ASN A 250 -8.30 -9.68 -13.20
C ASN A 250 -7.73 -8.26 -13.13
N GLU A 251 -6.96 -7.94 -12.09
CA GLU A 251 -6.36 -6.62 -11.86
C GLU A 251 -7.38 -5.46 -11.86
N CYS A 252 -8.59 -5.73 -11.38
CA CYS A 252 -9.68 -4.76 -11.31
C CYS A 252 -10.06 -4.40 -9.86
N TYR A 253 -10.79 -3.31 -9.66
CA TYR A 253 -11.28 -2.88 -8.35
C TYR A 253 -12.78 -3.11 -8.16
N ALA A 254 -13.47 -3.55 -9.19
CA ALA A 254 -14.88 -3.85 -9.15
C ALA A 254 -15.15 -5.30 -9.53
N TYR A 255 -16.06 -5.93 -8.83
CA TYR A 255 -16.52 -7.30 -9.06
C TYR A 255 -17.86 -7.26 -9.79
N PRO A 256 -17.97 -7.77 -11.02
CA PRO A 256 -19.25 -7.85 -11.73
C PRO A 256 -20.16 -8.90 -11.07
N ILE A 257 -21.39 -8.52 -10.80
CA ILE A 257 -22.38 -9.41 -10.18
C ILE A 257 -22.67 -10.59 -11.12
N GLN A 258 -22.55 -11.80 -10.61
CA GLN A 258 -22.77 -13.02 -11.38
C GLN A 258 -24.08 -13.68 -10.95
N THR A 259 -24.77 -14.32 -11.90
CA THR A 259 -26.03 -15.06 -11.62
C THR A 259 -25.86 -16.20 -10.61
N SER A 260 -24.64 -16.70 -10.44
CA SER A 260 -24.29 -17.73 -9.47
C SER A 260 -23.97 -17.20 -8.08
N ASP A 261 -23.99 -15.88 -7.87
CA ASP A 261 -23.66 -15.27 -6.58
C ASP A 261 -24.78 -15.47 -5.57
N ASN A 262 -24.37 -15.58 -4.30
CA ASN A 262 -25.31 -15.59 -3.18
C ASN A 262 -25.71 -14.13 -2.86
N SER A 263 -26.82 -13.66 -3.41
CA SER A 263 -27.30 -12.29 -3.24
C SER A 263 -27.47 -11.90 -1.77
N ASP A 264 -28.02 -12.80 -0.92
CA ASP A 264 -28.20 -12.54 0.52
C ASP A 264 -26.86 -12.26 1.23
N ALA A 265 -25.79 -12.94 0.81
CA ALA A 265 -24.46 -12.74 1.39
C ALA A 265 -23.84 -11.40 0.96
N PHE A 266 -23.98 -11.03 -0.30
CA PHE A 266 -23.52 -9.74 -0.81
C PHE A 266 -24.30 -8.58 -0.19
N GLU A 267 -25.64 -8.66 -0.13
CA GLU A 267 -26.47 -7.66 0.54
C GLU A 267 -26.10 -7.49 2.02
N ALA A 268 -25.83 -8.60 2.73
CA ALA A 268 -25.42 -8.54 4.13
C ALA A 268 -24.03 -7.91 4.32
N LEU A 269 -23.09 -8.15 3.39
CA LEU A 269 -21.77 -7.48 3.40
C LEU A 269 -21.89 -5.99 3.11
N GLU A 270 -22.80 -5.60 2.22
CA GLU A 270 -23.09 -4.21 1.90
C GLU A 270 -23.74 -3.47 3.07
N GLN A 271 -24.76 -4.07 3.71
CA GLN A 271 -25.41 -3.51 4.90
C GLN A 271 -24.44 -3.25 6.04
N ASP A 272 -23.43 -4.10 6.20
CA ASP A 272 -22.38 -3.94 7.21
C ASP A 272 -21.23 -3.02 6.72
N GLY A 273 -21.34 -2.43 5.52
CA GLY A 273 -20.37 -1.47 4.98
C GLY A 273 -19.01 -2.07 4.60
N VAL A 274 -18.93 -3.37 4.35
CA VAL A 274 -17.71 -4.05 3.88
C VAL A 274 -17.50 -3.84 2.39
N ILE A 275 -18.60 -3.90 1.63
CA ILE A 275 -18.64 -3.65 0.19
C ILE A 275 -19.63 -2.55 -0.14
N ILE A 276 -19.57 -2.03 -1.34
CA ILE A 276 -20.49 -1.01 -1.85
C ILE A 276 -20.88 -1.42 -3.26
N GLN A 277 -22.20 -1.33 -3.56
CA GLN A 277 -22.71 -1.57 -4.90
C GLN A 277 -22.56 -0.32 -5.77
N THR A 278 -22.25 -0.48 -7.04
CA THR A 278 -22.24 0.63 -8.01
C THR A 278 -23.64 1.17 -8.25
N ASN A 279 -23.76 2.42 -8.70
CA ASN A 279 -25.05 3.08 -8.92
C ASN A 279 -25.91 2.39 -9.98
N ASP A 280 -25.29 1.72 -10.97
CA ASP A 280 -25.98 0.90 -11.98
C ASP A 280 -26.39 -0.50 -11.47
N ALA A 281 -26.07 -0.81 -10.21
CA ALA A 281 -26.33 -2.10 -9.56
C ALA A 281 -25.72 -3.32 -10.27
N GLU A 282 -24.70 -3.13 -11.13
CA GLU A 282 -24.06 -4.21 -11.88
C GLU A 282 -22.79 -4.76 -11.23
N LYS A 283 -22.15 -4.00 -10.34
CA LYS A 283 -20.86 -4.34 -9.75
C LYS A 283 -20.81 -4.05 -8.25
N TYR A 284 -19.91 -4.74 -7.54
CA TYR A 284 -19.52 -4.42 -6.17
C TYR A 284 -18.04 -4.03 -6.11
N TYR A 285 -17.69 -3.13 -5.20
CA TYR A 285 -16.31 -2.81 -4.85
C TYR A 285 -16.13 -2.78 -3.33
N LEU A 286 -14.89 -2.89 -2.87
CA LEU A 286 -14.58 -2.83 -1.44
C LEU A 286 -14.76 -1.39 -0.94
N SER A 287 -15.43 -1.24 0.20
CA SER A 287 -15.60 0.09 0.82
C SER A 287 -14.26 0.70 1.27
N HIS A 288 -13.29 -0.15 1.59
CA HIS A 288 -11.94 0.23 2.00
C HIS A 288 -10.91 -0.82 1.59
N ASP A 289 -9.72 -0.36 1.16
CA ASP A 289 -8.61 -1.22 0.76
C ASP A 289 -8.09 -2.13 1.87
N VAL A 290 -8.28 -1.75 3.13
CA VAL A 290 -7.95 -2.58 4.29
C VAL A 290 -8.66 -3.92 4.23
N PHE A 291 -9.88 -3.97 3.70
CA PHE A 291 -10.61 -5.23 3.53
C PHE A 291 -9.96 -6.16 2.51
N GLU A 292 -9.28 -5.60 1.50
CA GLU A 292 -8.49 -6.41 0.57
C GLU A 292 -7.27 -7.02 1.25
N GLU A 293 -6.53 -6.23 2.03
CA GLU A 293 -5.39 -6.72 2.81
C GLU A 293 -5.81 -7.85 3.77
N LEU A 294 -6.90 -7.65 4.50
CA LEU A 294 -7.48 -8.67 5.38
C LEU A 294 -7.86 -9.95 4.62
N ALA A 295 -8.48 -9.82 3.45
CA ALA A 295 -8.84 -10.97 2.63
C ALA A 295 -7.62 -11.75 2.16
N VAL A 296 -6.60 -11.07 1.67
CA VAL A 296 -5.35 -11.69 1.20
C VAL A 296 -4.63 -12.37 2.35
N ASN A 297 -4.52 -11.72 3.51
CA ASN A 297 -3.92 -12.29 4.71
C ASN A 297 -4.65 -13.57 5.13
N HIS A 298 -5.98 -13.54 5.14
CA HIS A 298 -6.81 -14.70 5.47
C HIS A 298 -6.63 -15.85 4.47
N ILE A 299 -6.64 -15.55 3.16
CA ILE A 299 -6.50 -16.56 2.11
C ILE A 299 -5.15 -17.27 2.19
N PHE A 300 -4.04 -16.54 2.29
CA PHE A 300 -2.71 -17.15 2.40
C PHE A 300 -2.53 -17.92 3.71
N THR A 301 -3.06 -17.39 4.82
CA THR A 301 -3.05 -18.11 6.09
C THR A 301 -3.83 -19.44 6.01
N LYS A 302 -4.98 -19.44 5.35
CA LYS A 302 -5.77 -20.67 5.11
C LYS A 302 -5.06 -21.66 4.20
N GLN A 303 -4.37 -21.20 3.16
CA GLN A 303 -3.59 -22.07 2.28
C GLN A 303 -2.43 -22.73 3.06
N TYR A 304 -1.73 -21.96 3.89
CA TYR A 304 -0.72 -22.47 4.78
C TYR A 304 -1.29 -23.53 5.75
N GLN A 305 -2.38 -23.21 6.45
CA GLN A 305 -3.01 -24.12 7.42
C GLN A 305 -3.52 -25.44 6.80
N ARG A 306 -3.83 -25.43 5.50
CA ARG A 306 -4.26 -26.62 4.73
C ARG A 306 -3.09 -27.39 4.14
N GLU A 307 -1.85 -26.97 4.40
CA GLU A 307 -0.63 -27.60 3.86
C GLU A 307 -0.70 -27.78 2.34
N VAL A 308 -1.15 -26.69 1.66
CA VAL A 308 -1.32 -26.72 0.19
C VAL A 308 0.05 -26.87 -0.47
N GLU A 309 0.15 -27.82 -1.41
CA GLU A 309 1.37 -28.03 -2.20
C GLU A 309 1.83 -26.73 -2.92
N PRO A 310 3.15 -26.51 -3.06
CA PRO A 310 3.70 -25.29 -3.64
C PRO A 310 3.08 -24.87 -4.98
N GLU A 311 2.75 -25.82 -5.85
CA GLU A 311 2.14 -25.58 -7.15
C GLU A 311 0.74 -24.94 -7.09
N TYR A 312 0.01 -25.16 -5.99
CA TYR A 312 -1.34 -24.62 -5.78
C TYR A 312 -1.36 -23.42 -4.85
N PHE A 313 -0.25 -23.10 -4.18
CA PHE A 313 -0.22 -22.06 -3.16
C PHE A 313 -0.60 -20.66 -3.74
N PHE A 314 -0.15 -20.36 -4.94
CA PHE A 314 -0.46 -19.11 -5.63
C PHE A 314 -1.59 -19.26 -6.66
N LYS A 315 -2.33 -20.36 -6.65
CA LYS A 315 -3.42 -20.58 -7.60
C LYS A 315 -4.54 -19.55 -7.42
N GLY A 316 -4.91 -18.86 -8.49
CA GLY A 316 -5.88 -17.77 -8.49
C GLY A 316 -5.30 -16.40 -8.10
N PHE A 317 -3.95 -16.28 -8.08
CA PHE A 317 -3.27 -15.01 -7.90
C PHE A 317 -2.30 -14.77 -9.06
N ARG A 318 -2.46 -13.66 -9.76
CA ARG A 318 -1.44 -13.18 -10.70
C ARG A 318 -0.39 -12.39 -9.93
N PRO A 319 0.91 -12.47 -10.30
CA PRO A 319 1.96 -11.68 -9.67
C PRO A 319 1.95 -10.22 -10.15
N SER A 320 0.76 -9.58 -10.11
CA SER A 320 0.60 -8.15 -10.35
C SER A 320 1.29 -7.34 -9.26
N TRP A 321 1.63 -6.09 -9.53
CA TRP A 321 2.24 -5.22 -8.53
C TRP A 321 1.40 -5.13 -7.24
N ARG A 322 0.08 -5.01 -7.37
CA ARG A 322 -0.87 -4.95 -6.26
C ARG A 322 -0.85 -6.24 -5.43
N CYS A 323 -0.99 -7.39 -6.09
CA CYS A 323 -1.02 -8.68 -5.43
C CYS A 323 0.34 -9.01 -4.75
N ARG A 324 1.46 -8.71 -5.42
CA ARG A 324 2.80 -8.89 -4.86
C ARG A 324 3.03 -8.06 -3.59
N LYS A 325 2.57 -6.79 -3.58
CA LYS A 325 2.68 -5.93 -2.40
C LYS A 325 1.90 -6.50 -1.21
N LEU A 326 0.66 -6.93 -1.43
CA LEU A 326 -0.19 -7.55 -0.39
C LEU A 326 0.42 -8.86 0.14
N PHE A 327 0.91 -9.71 -0.75
CA PHE A 327 1.62 -10.93 -0.37
C PHE A 327 2.86 -10.62 0.48
N ARG A 328 3.69 -9.66 0.07
CA ARG A 328 4.91 -9.28 0.81
C ARG A 328 4.58 -8.80 2.22
N ASN A 329 3.51 -8.04 2.39
CA ASN A 329 3.05 -7.57 3.70
C ASN A 329 2.66 -8.75 4.62
N TRP A 330 1.90 -9.70 4.09
CA TRP A 330 1.55 -10.92 4.82
C TRP A 330 2.78 -11.76 5.15
N PHE A 331 3.63 -12.00 4.16
CA PHE A 331 4.78 -12.90 4.27
C PHE A 331 5.87 -12.35 5.20
N ALA A 332 6.04 -11.04 5.31
CA ALA A 332 7.00 -10.42 6.23
C ALA A 332 6.74 -10.81 7.71
N ASN A 333 5.47 -10.98 8.09
CA ASN A 333 5.10 -11.47 9.42
C ASN A 333 5.28 -13.00 9.54
N PHE A 334 5.20 -13.72 8.42
CA PHE A 334 5.28 -15.17 8.36
C PHE A 334 6.73 -15.67 8.49
N VAL A 335 7.68 -14.98 7.87
CA VAL A 335 9.09 -15.38 7.78
C VAL A 335 9.81 -15.40 9.13
N SER A 336 9.37 -14.60 10.10
CA SER A 336 10.02 -14.51 11.42
C SER A 336 9.86 -15.76 12.31
N LYS A 337 8.97 -16.68 11.93
CA LYS A 337 8.69 -17.88 12.73
C LYS A 337 9.41 -19.11 12.18
N LYS A 338 10.30 -19.72 12.98
CA LYS A 338 11.09 -20.91 12.56
C LYS A 338 10.23 -22.08 12.09
N GLU A 339 9.05 -22.23 12.65
CA GLU A 339 8.07 -23.28 12.25
C GLU A 339 7.62 -23.19 10.80
N HIS A 340 7.81 -22.04 10.14
CA HIS A 340 7.43 -21.81 8.76
C HIS A 340 8.57 -22.04 7.74
N TRP A 341 9.79 -22.27 8.19
CA TRP A 341 10.95 -22.32 7.29
C TRP A 341 10.88 -23.43 6.24
N ASP A 342 10.32 -24.60 6.58
CA ASP A 342 10.19 -25.69 5.61
C ASP A 342 9.26 -25.32 4.44
N ILE A 343 8.12 -24.71 4.72
CA ILE A 343 7.21 -24.25 3.64
C ILE A 343 7.81 -23.09 2.86
N ILE A 344 8.53 -22.18 3.52
CA ILE A 344 9.20 -21.06 2.84
C ILE A 344 10.22 -21.61 1.84
N ARG A 345 11.05 -22.58 2.24
CA ARG A 345 12.02 -23.23 1.36
C ARG A 345 11.32 -23.99 0.23
N ALA A 346 10.26 -24.71 0.53
CA ALA A 346 9.48 -25.42 -0.49
C ALA A 346 8.92 -24.45 -1.55
N LEU A 347 8.36 -23.31 -1.16
CA LEU A 347 7.85 -22.29 -2.08
C LEU A 347 8.98 -21.61 -2.88
N LEU A 348 10.10 -21.29 -2.22
CA LEU A 348 11.21 -20.55 -2.83
C LEU A 348 11.96 -21.36 -3.89
N PHE A 349 12.13 -22.68 -3.65
CA PHE A 349 12.96 -23.54 -4.51
C PHE A 349 12.16 -24.52 -5.37
N SER A 350 10.83 -24.44 -5.37
CA SER A 350 9.98 -25.26 -6.23
C SER A 350 10.02 -24.76 -7.68
N GLU A 351 10.28 -25.64 -8.63
CA GLU A 351 10.19 -25.34 -10.06
C GLU A 351 8.74 -25.03 -10.53
N SER A 352 7.75 -25.43 -9.75
CA SER A 352 6.33 -25.18 -10.06
C SER A 352 5.85 -23.77 -9.63
N VAL A 353 6.62 -23.04 -8.82
CA VAL A 353 6.32 -21.68 -8.40
C VAL A 353 6.93 -20.68 -9.38
N ASP A 354 6.11 -19.75 -9.86
CA ASP A 354 6.56 -18.69 -10.77
C ASP A 354 7.70 -17.86 -10.13
N SER A 355 8.72 -17.56 -10.94
CA SER A 355 9.93 -16.86 -10.49
C SER A 355 9.66 -15.51 -9.86
N THR A 356 8.58 -14.84 -10.26
CA THR A 356 8.17 -13.55 -9.68
C THR A 356 7.72 -13.72 -8.23
N TRP A 357 7.01 -14.79 -7.90
CA TRP A 357 6.66 -15.10 -6.53
C TRP A 357 7.89 -15.48 -5.68
N GLN A 358 8.83 -16.22 -6.27
CA GLN A 358 10.11 -16.51 -5.61
C GLN A 358 10.90 -15.24 -5.29
N ASP A 359 10.88 -14.25 -6.18
CA ASP A 359 11.51 -12.95 -5.96
C ASP A 359 10.83 -12.16 -4.83
N GLU A 360 9.50 -12.22 -4.73
CA GLU A 360 8.75 -11.59 -3.63
C GLU A 360 9.04 -12.28 -2.28
N ILE A 361 9.18 -13.59 -2.27
CA ILE A 361 9.59 -14.35 -1.07
C ILE A 361 10.99 -13.91 -0.63
N LEU A 362 11.94 -13.82 -1.54
CA LEU A 362 13.29 -13.33 -1.24
C LEU A 362 13.28 -11.89 -0.70
N LEU A 363 12.55 -11.00 -1.33
CA LEU A 363 12.41 -9.60 -0.88
C LEU A 363 11.82 -9.51 0.53
N ALA A 364 10.81 -10.33 0.83
CA ALA A 364 10.21 -10.35 2.16
C ALA A 364 11.17 -10.91 3.23
N ILE A 365 11.94 -11.96 2.90
CA ILE A 365 12.98 -12.53 3.78
C ILE A 365 13.99 -11.44 4.14
N VAL A 366 14.58 -10.78 3.15
CA VAL A 366 15.64 -9.78 3.37
C VAL A 366 15.13 -8.47 3.97
N SER A 367 13.84 -8.21 3.89
CA SER A 367 13.19 -7.04 4.52
C SER A 367 12.79 -7.28 5.98
N SER A 368 12.99 -8.50 6.51
CA SER A 368 12.68 -8.84 7.90
C SER A 368 13.62 -8.12 8.87
N ASP A 369 13.08 -7.71 10.02
CA ASP A 369 13.86 -7.11 11.13
C ASP A 369 14.74 -8.12 11.86
N ASP A 370 14.47 -9.42 11.67
CA ASP A 370 15.20 -10.54 12.27
C ASP A 370 16.22 -11.11 11.27
N LEU A 371 17.49 -10.71 11.42
CA LEU A 371 18.58 -11.18 10.56
C LEU A 371 18.75 -12.70 10.63
N GLU A 372 18.70 -13.28 11.82
CA GLU A 372 18.90 -14.73 12.01
C GLU A 372 17.75 -15.51 11.39
N GLY A 373 16.50 -15.08 11.62
CA GLY A 373 15.32 -15.66 10.99
C GLY A 373 15.31 -15.43 9.48
N ALA A 374 15.64 -14.21 9.03
CA ALA A 374 15.65 -13.85 7.61
C ALA A 374 16.59 -14.71 6.78
N TYR A 375 17.85 -14.82 7.18
CA TYR A 375 18.86 -15.53 6.40
C TYR A 375 19.03 -17.00 6.81
N GLY A 376 18.61 -17.40 8.01
CA GLY A 376 18.64 -18.79 8.45
C GLY A 376 17.84 -19.72 7.55
N THR A 377 16.74 -19.24 6.98
CA THR A 377 15.87 -19.99 6.06
C THR A 377 16.59 -20.38 4.76
N ILE A 378 17.55 -19.57 4.30
CA ILE A 378 18.22 -19.71 2.99
C ILE A 378 19.72 -19.95 3.12
N ALA A 379 20.25 -20.09 4.35
CA ALA A 379 21.70 -20.16 4.60
C ALA A 379 22.37 -21.32 3.85
N GLU A 380 21.78 -22.50 3.86
CA GLU A 380 22.35 -23.70 3.18
C GLU A 380 22.40 -23.50 1.66
N GLU A 381 21.37 -22.92 1.06
CA GLU A 381 21.31 -22.65 -0.36
C GLU A 381 22.25 -21.51 -0.78
N MET A 382 22.48 -20.54 0.10
CA MET A 382 23.48 -19.51 -0.11
C MET A 382 24.86 -20.10 -0.33
N ASP A 383 25.23 -21.06 0.52
CA ASP A 383 26.55 -21.74 0.43
C ASP A 383 26.59 -22.73 -0.76
N SER A 384 25.57 -23.56 -0.92
CA SER A 384 25.50 -24.60 -1.95
C SER A 384 25.44 -24.06 -3.37
N SER A 385 24.81 -22.89 -3.57
CA SER A 385 24.65 -22.25 -4.86
C SER A 385 25.86 -21.45 -5.32
N ASN A 386 27.00 -21.55 -4.64
CA ASN A 386 28.19 -20.72 -4.86
C ASN A 386 27.85 -19.21 -4.84
N TYR A 387 27.00 -18.81 -3.90
CA TYR A 387 26.52 -17.44 -3.70
C TYR A 387 25.72 -16.83 -4.88
N LYS A 388 25.23 -17.64 -5.82
CA LYS A 388 24.33 -17.16 -6.89
C LYS A 388 23.05 -16.54 -6.29
N LEU A 389 22.52 -17.14 -5.22
CA LEU A 389 21.37 -16.62 -4.49
C LEU A 389 21.68 -15.26 -3.85
N LEU A 390 22.89 -15.08 -3.26
CA LEU A 390 23.32 -13.79 -2.72
C LEU A 390 23.36 -12.72 -3.81
N ARG A 391 23.91 -13.02 -4.99
CA ARG A 391 23.89 -12.10 -6.13
C ARG A 391 22.48 -11.70 -6.52
N LYS A 392 21.57 -12.67 -6.61
CA LYS A 392 20.15 -12.40 -6.89
C LYS A 392 19.52 -11.47 -5.85
N ILE A 393 19.78 -11.71 -4.56
CA ILE A 393 19.30 -10.86 -3.46
C ILE A 393 19.86 -9.44 -3.60
N ILE A 394 21.15 -9.27 -3.87
CA ILE A 394 21.77 -7.95 -4.06
C ILE A 394 21.08 -7.19 -5.21
N VAL A 395 20.87 -7.85 -6.34
CA VAL A 395 20.19 -7.24 -7.50
C VAL A 395 18.76 -6.84 -7.14
N LEU A 396 18.01 -7.73 -6.47
CA LEU A 396 16.63 -7.45 -6.05
C LEU A 396 16.54 -6.26 -5.10
N ILE A 397 17.42 -6.17 -4.10
CA ILE A 397 17.45 -5.06 -3.16
C ILE A 397 17.82 -3.76 -3.89
N ASN A 398 18.85 -3.80 -4.75
CA ASN A 398 19.30 -2.63 -5.49
C ASN A 398 18.26 -2.10 -6.47
N THR A 399 17.37 -2.94 -6.99
CA THR A 399 16.33 -2.54 -7.94
C THR A 399 14.98 -2.23 -7.28
N SER A 400 14.62 -2.95 -6.21
CA SER A 400 13.27 -2.90 -5.64
C SER A 400 13.15 -2.14 -4.32
N CYS A 401 14.26 -2.02 -3.55
CA CYS A 401 14.27 -1.34 -2.26
C CYS A 401 14.79 0.10 -2.41
N ARG A 402 14.08 0.89 -3.20
CA ARG A 402 14.45 2.27 -3.53
C ARG A 402 13.20 3.16 -3.49
N ILE A 403 13.40 4.44 -3.19
CA ILE A 403 12.35 5.47 -3.28
C ILE A 403 12.80 6.58 -4.24
N ALA A 404 11.84 7.34 -4.75
CA ALA A 404 12.12 8.52 -5.57
C ALA A 404 12.95 9.53 -4.78
N ASP A 405 13.94 10.14 -5.44
CA ASP A 405 14.83 11.11 -4.82
C ASP A 405 14.21 12.51 -4.78
N ASP A 406 13.99 13.02 -3.56
CA ASP A 406 13.32 14.32 -3.34
C ASP A 406 14.12 15.52 -3.84
N GLU A 407 15.46 15.43 -3.93
CA GLU A 407 16.29 16.49 -4.51
C GLU A 407 15.89 16.81 -5.95
N TYR A 408 15.52 15.80 -6.71
CA TYR A 408 15.13 15.96 -8.11
C TYR A 408 13.68 16.41 -8.30
N LYS A 409 12.84 16.28 -7.28
CA LYS A 409 11.49 16.85 -7.28
C LYS A 409 11.51 18.38 -7.34
N SER A 410 12.54 19.00 -6.74
CA SER A 410 12.69 20.46 -6.66
C SER A 410 13.16 21.11 -7.96
N LEU A 411 13.68 20.33 -8.92
CA LEU A 411 14.23 20.86 -10.19
C LEU A 411 13.17 21.21 -11.23
N GLY A 412 11.88 21.23 -10.86
CA GLY A 412 10.84 21.94 -11.60
C GLY A 412 10.36 21.31 -12.91
N GLN A 413 10.83 20.11 -13.25
CA GLN A 413 10.43 19.42 -14.50
C GLN A 413 9.47 18.23 -14.24
N GLY A 414 8.66 18.33 -13.21
CA GLY A 414 7.69 17.31 -12.87
C GLY A 414 8.32 16.00 -12.35
N ASN A 415 7.47 15.17 -11.78
CA ASN A 415 7.86 13.95 -11.06
C ASN A 415 8.51 12.84 -11.92
N LEU A 416 8.53 12.98 -13.26
CA LEU A 416 9.26 12.09 -14.18
C LEU A 416 10.76 11.99 -13.85
N TRP A 417 11.37 13.06 -13.34
CA TRP A 417 12.77 13.07 -12.94
C TRP A 417 12.99 12.34 -11.61
N ALA A 418 12.04 12.46 -10.66
CA ALA A 418 12.11 11.73 -9.40
C ALA A 418 12.06 10.20 -9.59
N PHE A 419 11.32 9.71 -10.59
CA PHE A 419 11.33 8.29 -10.96
C PHE A 419 12.64 7.82 -11.60
N ARG A 420 13.32 8.68 -12.36
CA ARG A 420 14.62 8.35 -12.96
C ARG A 420 15.74 8.33 -11.92
N PHE A 421 15.60 9.13 -10.86
CA PHE A 421 16.59 9.24 -9.79
C PHE A 421 15.98 8.72 -8.49
N SER A 422 16.29 7.48 -8.19
CA SER A 422 15.86 6.83 -6.97
C SER A 422 17.03 6.69 -6.00
N LYS A 423 16.75 6.72 -4.71
CA LYS A 423 17.73 6.48 -3.65
C LYS A 423 17.42 5.19 -2.89
N PRO A 424 18.46 4.50 -2.38
CA PRO A 424 18.30 3.35 -1.51
C PRO A 424 17.40 3.66 -0.32
N SER A 425 16.47 2.77 -0.01
CA SER A 425 15.56 2.92 1.13
C SER A 425 15.10 1.59 1.66
N GLY A 426 14.75 1.57 2.94
CA GLY A 426 14.18 0.41 3.60
C GLY A 426 15.20 -0.44 4.37
N TYR A 427 14.65 -1.33 5.19
CA TYR A 427 15.42 -2.14 6.14
C TYR A 427 16.29 -3.21 5.46
N ALA A 428 15.91 -3.67 4.27
CA ALA A 428 16.62 -4.68 3.50
C ALA A 428 18.11 -4.36 3.25
N TRP A 429 18.45 -3.08 3.07
CA TRP A 429 19.85 -2.65 2.91
C TRP A 429 20.66 -2.90 4.16
N LYS A 430 20.10 -2.64 5.34
CA LYS A 430 20.76 -2.87 6.62
C LYS A 430 21.04 -4.35 6.84
N THR A 431 20.02 -5.20 6.66
CA THR A 431 20.14 -6.65 6.85
C THR A 431 21.15 -7.26 5.89
N LEU A 432 21.16 -6.81 4.62
CA LEU A 432 22.13 -7.27 3.64
C LEU A 432 23.57 -6.88 4.00
N PHE A 433 23.84 -5.62 4.37
CA PHE A 433 25.17 -5.21 4.80
C PHE A 433 25.63 -5.95 6.06
N GLN A 434 24.74 -6.17 7.02
CA GLN A 434 25.03 -6.97 8.21
C GLN A 434 25.42 -8.40 7.84
N TYR A 435 24.65 -9.04 6.96
CA TYR A 435 24.95 -10.39 6.47
C TYR A 435 26.29 -10.47 5.78
N ILE A 436 26.53 -9.61 4.77
CA ILE A 436 27.81 -9.60 4.03
C ILE A 436 28.98 -9.37 5.00
N PHE A 437 28.88 -8.42 5.92
CA PHE A 437 29.94 -8.11 6.87
C PHE A 437 30.20 -9.28 7.84
N GLN A 438 29.16 -9.91 8.34
CA GLN A 438 29.27 -11.04 9.28
C GLN A 438 29.93 -12.26 8.62
N TYR A 439 29.55 -12.56 7.39
CA TYR A 439 30.00 -13.77 6.68
C TYR A 439 31.10 -13.52 5.64
N LYS A 440 31.69 -12.33 5.58
CA LYS A 440 32.70 -11.93 4.58
C LYS A 440 33.89 -12.88 4.44
N THR A 441 34.29 -13.55 5.50
CA THR A 441 35.40 -14.52 5.47
C THR A 441 34.99 -15.90 4.99
N CYS A 442 33.71 -16.25 5.08
CA CYS A 442 33.14 -17.52 4.63
C CYS A 442 32.69 -17.47 3.17
N ILE A 443 32.34 -16.28 2.68
CA ILE A 443 31.91 -16.06 1.30
C ILE A 443 33.01 -16.40 0.31
N ASN A 444 32.70 -17.23 -0.68
CA ASN A 444 33.59 -17.49 -1.82
C ASN A 444 33.47 -16.37 -2.84
N TRP A 445 34.41 -15.41 -2.74
CA TRP A 445 34.44 -14.21 -3.58
C TRP A 445 34.98 -14.53 -4.97
N ASP A 446 34.09 -14.61 -5.95
CA ASP A 446 34.44 -14.65 -7.37
C ASP A 446 34.31 -13.24 -8.00
N GLU A 447 34.69 -13.13 -9.26
CA GLU A 447 34.68 -11.86 -10.01
C GLU A 447 33.28 -11.21 -10.05
N GLU A 448 32.25 -12.00 -10.38
CA GLU A 448 30.88 -11.50 -10.52
C GLU A 448 30.32 -11.00 -9.18
N LEU A 449 30.58 -11.73 -8.09
CA LEU A 449 30.09 -11.32 -6.77
C LEU A 449 30.80 -10.07 -6.27
N VAL A 450 32.12 -9.94 -6.51
CA VAL A 450 32.86 -8.72 -6.15
C VAL A 450 32.30 -7.51 -6.89
N ILE A 451 32.10 -7.62 -8.20
CA ILE A 451 31.51 -6.53 -9.00
C ILE A 451 30.12 -6.18 -8.47
N THR A 452 29.27 -7.19 -8.25
CA THR A 452 27.89 -6.96 -7.76
C THR A 452 27.87 -6.27 -6.40
N VAL A 453 28.78 -6.62 -5.49
CA VAL A 453 28.88 -5.97 -4.18
C VAL A 453 29.47 -4.57 -4.28
N VAL A 454 30.46 -4.34 -5.17
CA VAL A 454 30.99 -2.99 -5.43
C VAL A 454 29.88 -2.07 -5.96
N ASP A 455 29.09 -2.51 -6.94
CA ASP A 455 27.94 -1.76 -7.47
C ASP A 455 26.89 -1.45 -6.37
N LEU A 456 26.66 -2.41 -5.47
CA LEU A 456 25.78 -2.21 -4.30
C LEU A 456 26.32 -1.13 -3.37
N LEU A 457 27.62 -1.17 -3.05
CA LEU A 457 28.28 -0.18 -2.20
C LEU A 457 28.27 1.21 -2.84
N GLU A 458 28.56 1.30 -4.14
CA GLU A 458 28.51 2.55 -4.90
C GLU A 458 27.10 3.13 -4.93
N SER A 459 26.09 2.28 -5.16
CA SER A 459 24.68 2.67 -5.14
C SER A 459 24.25 3.29 -3.80
N TRP A 460 24.81 2.79 -2.69
CA TRP A 460 24.56 3.34 -1.35
C TRP A 460 25.39 4.60 -1.07
N THR A 461 26.71 4.56 -1.30
CA THR A 461 27.65 5.63 -0.92
C THR A 461 27.62 6.82 -1.88
N GLY A 462 27.16 6.63 -3.12
CA GLY A 462 26.98 7.69 -4.11
C GLY A 462 25.95 8.77 -3.72
N ARG A 463 25.31 8.64 -2.53
CA ARG A 463 24.34 9.59 -2.00
C ARG A 463 24.86 10.27 -0.75
N LEU A 464 24.97 11.60 -0.80
CA LEU A 464 25.47 12.42 0.33
C LEU A 464 24.67 12.23 1.62
N GLU A 465 23.36 12.00 1.51
CA GLU A 465 22.45 11.75 2.64
C GLU A 465 22.81 10.50 3.44
N ASN A 466 23.48 9.54 2.81
CA ASN A 466 23.84 8.27 3.44
C ASN A 466 25.19 8.30 4.17
N ILE A 467 25.92 9.41 4.10
CA ILE A 467 27.33 9.49 4.59
C ILE A 467 27.48 9.34 6.11
N GLN A 468 26.43 9.52 6.89
CA GLN A 468 26.50 9.49 8.36
C GLN A 468 25.52 8.50 9.02
N THR A 469 25.39 7.31 8.45
CA THR A 469 24.53 6.26 9.00
C THR A 469 25.34 5.02 9.40
N ASP A 470 24.80 4.20 10.32
CA ASP A 470 25.39 2.91 10.70
C ASP A 470 25.59 1.99 9.47
N ASN A 471 24.71 2.08 8.49
CA ASN A 471 24.81 1.32 7.25
C ASN A 471 26.00 1.77 6.42
N THR A 472 26.35 3.06 6.41
CA THR A 472 27.52 3.59 5.72
C THR A 472 28.82 3.11 6.37
N GLU A 473 28.84 2.98 7.70
CA GLU A 473 29.98 2.39 8.40
C GLU A 473 30.18 0.92 8.01
N LEU A 474 29.10 0.14 7.93
CA LEU A 474 29.14 -1.25 7.46
C LEU A 474 29.59 -1.34 6.00
N ALA A 475 29.03 -0.51 5.12
CA ALA A 475 29.43 -0.45 3.71
C ALA A 475 30.92 -0.13 3.56
N GLY A 476 31.43 0.85 4.33
CA GLY A 476 32.86 1.18 4.36
C GLY A 476 33.73 0.02 4.83
N LYS A 477 33.34 -0.71 5.88
CA LYS A 477 34.06 -1.89 6.37
C LYS A 477 34.08 -3.02 5.34
N ILE A 478 32.99 -3.22 4.59
CA ILE A 478 32.92 -4.20 3.50
C ILE A 478 33.86 -3.76 2.36
N GLY A 479 33.83 -2.49 1.98
CA GLY A 479 34.71 -1.93 0.95
C GLY A 479 36.20 -2.09 1.28
N ILE A 480 36.60 -1.80 2.51
CA ILE A 480 37.98 -2.02 2.98
C ILE A 480 38.38 -3.50 2.88
N PHE A 481 37.50 -4.40 3.35
CA PHE A 481 37.75 -5.83 3.25
C PHE A 481 37.92 -6.31 1.82
N LEU A 482 37.08 -5.85 0.88
CA LEU A 482 37.18 -6.20 -0.53
C LEU A 482 38.49 -5.65 -1.15
N TYR A 483 38.87 -4.41 -0.82
CA TYR A 483 40.09 -3.81 -1.27
C TYR A 483 41.33 -4.62 -0.82
N GLU A 484 41.40 -5.00 0.47
CA GLU A 484 42.49 -5.84 1.01
C GLU A 484 42.55 -7.19 0.31
N LYS A 485 41.37 -7.81 0.06
CA LYS A 485 41.29 -9.08 -0.65
C LYS A 485 41.79 -8.97 -2.09
N LEU A 486 41.44 -7.91 -2.81
CA LEU A 486 41.87 -7.69 -4.18
C LEU A 486 43.40 -7.39 -4.28
N ILE A 487 43.96 -6.75 -3.28
CA ILE A 487 45.41 -6.58 -3.19
C ILE A 487 46.12 -7.93 -3.03
N SER A 488 45.58 -8.80 -2.18
CA SER A 488 46.15 -10.11 -1.88
C SER A 488 45.95 -11.15 -2.99
N ASP A 489 44.85 -11.08 -3.73
CA ASP A 489 44.50 -11.99 -4.81
C ASP A 489 44.76 -11.38 -6.20
N ARG A 490 45.97 -11.64 -6.73
CA ARG A 490 46.40 -11.14 -8.04
C ARG A 490 45.54 -11.64 -9.20
N LYS A 491 44.94 -12.88 -9.10
CA LYS A 491 44.12 -13.45 -10.17
C LYS A 491 42.80 -12.74 -10.25
N LEU A 492 42.16 -12.55 -9.10
CA LEU A 492 40.89 -11.84 -8.99
C LEU A 492 41.04 -10.38 -9.46
N ARG A 493 42.10 -9.69 -9.01
CA ARG A 493 42.40 -8.32 -9.42
C ARG A 493 42.62 -8.18 -10.94
N TYR A 494 43.29 -9.12 -11.56
CA TYR A 494 43.53 -9.08 -13.01
C TYR A 494 42.25 -9.27 -13.82
N LYS A 495 41.34 -10.10 -13.33
CA LYS A 495 40.05 -10.36 -13.99
C LYS A 495 39.08 -9.16 -13.92
N ILE A 496 39.04 -8.44 -12.81
CA ILE A 496 38.11 -7.31 -12.60
C ILE A 496 38.56 -6.07 -13.41
N GLY A 497 39.85 -6.00 -13.83
CA GLY A 497 40.37 -4.84 -14.53
C GLY A 497 40.69 -3.63 -13.61
N TYR A 498 41.67 -2.82 -13.99
CA TYR A 498 42.13 -1.69 -13.17
C TYR A 498 41.15 -0.50 -13.12
N GLU A 499 40.12 -0.49 -13.96
CA GLU A 499 39.21 0.67 -14.16
C GLU A 499 37.93 0.63 -13.34
N SER A 500 37.68 -0.43 -12.57
CA SER A 500 36.40 -0.66 -11.87
C SER A 500 36.49 -0.55 -10.34
N ILE A 501 37.61 -0.05 -9.78
CA ILE A 501 37.75 0.04 -8.31
C ILE A 501 38.07 1.48 -7.91
#